data_7954ebe957b9a2b114e87392d3aa0e96
#
_entry.id   7954ebe957b9a2b114e87392d3aa0e96
#
_cell.length_a   1.000
_cell.length_b   1.000
_cell.length_c   1.000
_cell.angle_alpha   90.00
_cell.angle_beta   90.00
_cell.angle_gamma   90.00
#
_symmetry.space_group_name_H-M   'P 1'
#
loop_
_entity.id
_entity.type
_entity.pdbx_description
1 polymer ?
#
loop_
_entity_poly.entity_id
_entity_poly.type
_entity_poly.pdbx_seq_one_letter_code
_entity_poly.pdbx_strand_id
1 'polypeptide(L)'
;RIEGTGVTTPDGFRASGVAAGLKGGGQLDLGLLVSDRATASALVDTPSALPSAAVIYTRTLHAGSLRGVVVNCANAATGEQGVVDARAMGETSAAAAGLPVGSLAVCSTGVIGERLPMKALTAGMDAAAAALSADGGLDFGEAIRTTDAFPKGGTFRLALPGGDVTIGAAAKGAGMIRPDMATMLAYVTTDACVLPDDLLAATRVAAAGGFNRISVDGQMSPSDTLLVLANGEGPPLEGDDLALFGDALGAICRFLAILMVKDGEGAEHAVRV
;
A
#
# COMPACT_ATOMS: atom_id res chain seq x y z
N ARG A 1 -9.13 -15.64 -9.13
CA ARG A 1 -8.51 -14.39 -9.61
C ARG A 1 -9.40 -13.77 -10.67
N ILE A 2 -9.62 -12.47 -10.58
CA ILE A 2 -10.36 -11.67 -11.55
C ILE A 2 -9.39 -10.67 -12.15
N GLU A 3 -9.47 -10.42 -13.46
CA GLU A 3 -8.80 -9.28 -14.07
C GLU A 3 -9.55 -8.01 -13.68
N GLY A 4 -8.84 -7.01 -13.15
CA GLY A 4 -9.42 -5.78 -12.67
C GLY A 4 -8.37 -4.74 -12.33
N THR A 5 -8.81 -3.59 -11.86
CA THR A 5 -7.95 -2.44 -11.53
C THR A 5 -7.21 -2.59 -10.18
N GLY A 6 -7.19 -3.80 -9.60
CA GLY A 6 -6.51 -4.08 -8.34
C GLY A 6 -7.17 -3.37 -7.16
N VAL A 7 -6.49 -2.39 -6.56
CA VAL A 7 -6.94 -1.70 -5.33
C VAL A 7 -8.27 -0.94 -5.45
N THR A 8 -8.77 -0.71 -6.64
CA THR A 8 -10.08 -0.06 -6.86
C THR A 8 -11.17 -1.03 -7.31
N THR A 9 -10.88 -2.35 -7.36
CA THR A 9 -11.90 -3.34 -7.72
C THR A 9 -12.99 -3.51 -6.66
N PRO A 10 -12.69 -3.49 -5.34
CA PRO A 10 -13.75 -3.41 -4.34
C PRO A 10 -14.46 -2.06 -4.42
N ASP A 11 -15.79 -2.05 -4.34
CA ASP A 11 -16.60 -0.83 -4.39
C ASP A 11 -16.21 0.18 -3.30
N GLY A 12 -16.34 1.47 -3.60
CA GLY A 12 -16.08 2.55 -2.65
C GLY A 12 -14.60 2.90 -2.47
N PHE A 13 -13.70 2.38 -3.33
CA PHE A 13 -12.31 2.81 -3.40
C PHE A 13 -12.03 3.56 -4.69
N ARG A 14 -11.29 4.66 -4.55
CA ARG A 14 -10.77 5.45 -5.68
C ARG A 14 -9.26 5.60 -5.55
N ALA A 15 -8.58 5.63 -6.68
CA ALA A 15 -7.14 5.82 -6.72
C ALA A 15 -6.73 6.73 -7.87
N SER A 16 -5.52 7.19 -7.83
CA SER A 16 -4.87 7.95 -8.90
C SER A 16 -3.37 7.74 -8.87
N GLY A 17 -2.74 7.94 -10.01
CA GLY A 17 -1.31 8.09 -10.16
C GLY A 17 -1.02 9.30 -11.02
N VAL A 18 -0.12 10.18 -10.59
CA VAL A 18 0.26 11.39 -11.34
C VAL A 18 1.76 11.56 -11.39
N ALA A 19 2.24 12.33 -12.37
CA ALA A 19 3.62 12.76 -12.46
C ALA A 19 3.79 14.08 -11.67
N ALA A 20 4.34 13.99 -10.46
CA ALA A 20 4.71 15.16 -9.66
C ALA A 20 6.11 15.69 -10.00
N GLY A 21 6.84 15.01 -10.90
CA GLY A 21 8.15 15.41 -11.36
C GLY A 21 9.32 14.90 -10.52
N LEU A 22 9.11 13.85 -9.74
CA LEU A 22 10.13 13.22 -8.91
C LEU A 22 11.03 12.30 -9.74
N LYS A 23 10.45 11.52 -10.66
CA LYS A 23 11.17 10.57 -11.52
C LYS A 23 11.67 11.19 -12.82
N GLY A 24 11.24 12.36 -13.20
CA GLY A 24 11.52 12.94 -14.53
C GLY A 24 10.77 12.25 -15.68
N GLY A 25 10.88 12.79 -16.90
CA GLY A 25 10.31 12.21 -18.11
C GLY A 25 8.77 12.03 -18.12
N GLY A 26 8.04 12.64 -17.20
CA GLY A 26 6.59 12.52 -17.12
C GLY A 26 6.09 11.17 -16.55
N GLN A 27 6.98 10.37 -15.96
CA GLN A 27 6.60 9.11 -15.31
C GLN A 27 5.75 9.39 -14.07
N LEU A 28 4.76 8.50 -13.82
CA LEU A 28 3.96 8.56 -12.61
C LEU A 28 4.85 8.26 -11.39
N ASP A 29 4.77 9.13 -10.37
CA ASP A 29 5.64 9.08 -9.20
C ASP A 29 4.97 9.50 -7.89
N LEU A 30 3.69 9.86 -7.94
CA LEU A 30 2.84 10.15 -6.80
C LEU A 30 1.52 9.41 -6.94
N GLY A 31 1.23 8.51 -6.01
CA GLY A 31 0.00 7.73 -5.93
C GLY A 31 -0.88 8.17 -4.76
N LEU A 32 -2.19 8.22 -4.98
CA LEU A 32 -3.20 8.45 -3.95
C LEU A 32 -4.26 7.35 -4.03
N LEU A 33 -4.53 6.68 -2.91
CA LEU A 33 -5.60 5.69 -2.75
C LEU A 33 -6.48 6.10 -1.59
N VAL A 34 -7.78 6.17 -1.80
CA VAL A 34 -8.75 6.58 -0.77
C VAL A 34 -9.98 5.68 -0.76
N SER A 35 -10.58 5.56 0.42
CA SER A 35 -11.92 5.02 0.60
C SER A 35 -12.93 6.16 0.72
N ASP A 36 -14.04 6.05 0.04
CA ASP A 36 -15.18 6.99 0.14
C ASP A 36 -15.89 6.88 1.50
N ARG A 37 -15.66 5.79 2.24
CA ARG A 37 -16.26 5.50 3.53
C ARG A 37 -15.21 5.39 4.64
N ALA A 38 -15.64 5.46 5.89
CA ALA A 38 -14.81 5.05 7.02
C ALA A 38 -14.42 3.58 6.86
N THR A 39 -13.19 3.25 7.21
CA THR A 39 -12.65 1.90 7.10
C THR A 39 -12.25 1.36 8.47
N ALA A 40 -12.33 0.03 8.64
CA ALA A 40 -11.35 -0.64 9.48
C ALA A 40 -10.04 -0.70 8.69
N SER A 41 -8.91 -0.47 9.33
CA SER A 41 -7.61 -0.54 8.67
C SER A 41 -6.59 -1.26 9.54
N ALA A 42 -5.66 -1.96 8.89
CA ALA A 42 -4.56 -2.64 9.54
C ALA A 42 -3.24 -2.23 8.89
N LEU A 43 -2.27 -1.89 9.72
CA LEU A 43 -0.93 -1.49 9.31
C LEU A 43 0.10 -2.45 9.90
N VAL A 44 0.95 -3.00 9.03
CA VAL A 44 2.16 -3.72 9.40
C VAL A 44 3.31 -3.07 8.66
N ASP A 45 4.35 -2.67 9.38
CA ASP A 45 5.46 -1.91 8.81
C ASP A 45 6.84 -2.48 9.20
N THR A 46 7.90 -1.86 8.69
CA THR A 46 9.28 -2.30 8.85
C THR A 46 9.71 -2.45 10.32
N PRO A 47 10.38 -3.55 10.69
CA PRO A 47 11.02 -3.69 12.00
C PRO A 47 12.36 -2.95 12.11
N SER A 48 12.76 -2.17 11.09
CA SER A 48 14.02 -1.44 11.10
C SER A 48 14.14 -0.52 12.32
N ALA A 49 15.31 -0.52 12.96
CA ALA A 49 15.63 0.40 14.04
C ALA A 49 15.77 1.86 13.55
N LEU A 50 15.90 2.06 12.23
CA LEU A 50 15.99 3.37 11.58
C LEU A 50 14.89 3.47 10.51
N PRO A 51 13.61 3.60 10.91
CA PRO A 51 12.51 3.74 9.95
C PRO A 51 12.59 5.06 9.20
N SER A 52 12.03 5.10 7.99
CA SER A 52 11.92 6.33 7.22
C SER A 52 10.98 7.33 7.89
N ALA A 53 11.11 8.60 7.53
CA ALA A 53 10.27 9.66 8.05
C ALA A 53 8.77 9.44 7.81
N ALA A 54 8.42 8.86 6.66
CA ALA A 54 7.05 8.49 6.33
C ALA A 54 6.48 7.44 7.30
N VAL A 55 7.26 6.39 7.61
CA VAL A 55 6.87 5.38 8.60
C VAL A 55 6.74 5.99 10.00
N ILE A 56 7.70 6.83 10.42
CA ILE A 56 7.64 7.53 11.73
C ILE A 56 6.35 8.34 11.84
N TYR A 57 6.02 9.13 10.83
CA TYR A 57 4.77 9.90 10.81
C TYR A 57 3.54 8.99 10.82
N THR A 58 3.48 8.00 9.94
CA THR A 58 2.32 7.09 9.83
C THR A 58 2.03 6.35 11.14
N ARG A 59 3.06 5.96 11.89
CA ARG A 59 2.91 5.37 13.24
C ARG A 59 2.26 6.30 14.27
N THR A 60 2.23 7.63 14.03
CA THR A 60 1.53 8.58 14.91
C THR A 60 0.02 8.63 14.66
N LEU A 61 -0.45 8.03 13.57
CA LEU A 61 -1.85 8.02 13.18
C LEU A 61 -2.62 6.89 13.89
N HIS A 62 -3.93 7.00 13.90
CA HIS A 62 -4.79 5.93 14.41
C HIS A 62 -4.93 4.82 13.37
N ALA A 63 -4.05 3.82 13.46
CA ALA A 63 -3.91 2.76 12.46
C ALA A 63 -5.18 1.95 12.17
N GLY A 64 -6.15 1.91 13.11
CA GLY A 64 -7.42 1.18 12.93
C GLY A 64 -8.50 1.94 12.15
N SER A 65 -8.25 3.19 11.72
CA SER A 65 -9.26 4.04 11.06
C SER A 65 -8.68 4.89 9.92
N LEU A 66 -7.59 4.44 9.31
CA LEU A 66 -7.04 5.10 8.12
C LEU A 66 -7.98 4.94 6.94
N ARG A 67 -8.17 6.01 6.16
CA ARG A 67 -9.04 6.03 4.98
C ARG A 67 -8.30 5.89 3.66
N GLY A 68 -6.99 5.77 3.70
CA GLY A 68 -6.20 5.66 2.49
C GLY A 68 -4.72 5.89 2.73
N VAL A 69 -4.01 6.12 1.64
CA VAL A 69 -2.57 6.37 1.62
C VAL A 69 -2.19 7.30 0.49
N VAL A 70 -1.21 8.17 0.76
CA VAL A 70 -0.45 8.90 -0.27
C VAL A 70 0.97 8.35 -0.33
N VAL A 71 1.46 8.11 -1.54
CA VAL A 71 2.75 7.45 -1.80
C VAL A 71 3.57 8.30 -2.75
N ASN A 72 4.74 8.73 -2.36
CA ASN A 72 5.73 9.26 -3.30
C ASN A 72 6.79 8.23 -3.64
N CYS A 73 7.27 8.28 -4.87
CA CYS A 73 8.19 7.32 -5.45
C CYS A 73 9.35 8.04 -6.14
N ALA A 74 10.47 8.17 -5.45
CA ALA A 74 11.80 8.58 -5.84
C ALA A 74 12.68 8.86 -4.62
N ASN A 75 12.13 9.37 -3.52
CA ASN A 75 12.85 9.76 -2.32
C ASN A 75 12.23 9.11 -1.08
N ALA A 76 13.08 8.62 -0.18
CA ALA A 76 12.71 8.16 1.16
C ALA A 76 13.42 9.05 2.17
N ALA A 77 12.79 10.15 2.56
CA ALA A 77 13.35 11.11 3.49
C ALA A 77 13.56 10.50 4.89
N THR A 78 14.57 11.01 5.60
CA THR A 78 14.90 10.62 6.97
C THR A 78 15.06 11.86 7.85
N GLY A 79 15.18 11.65 9.18
CA GLY A 79 15.41 12.72 10.13
C GLY A 79 14.18 13.60 10.42
N GLU A 80 14.34 14.56 11.33
CA GLU A 80 13.24 15.39 11.85
C GLU A 80 12.52 16.18 10.75
N GLN A 81 13.26 16.80 9.85
CA GLN A 81 12.65 17.56 8.75
C GLN A 81 11.89 16.65 7.79
N GLY A 82 12.37 15.43 7.57
CA GLY A 82 11.64 14.42 6.79
C GLY A 82 10.27 14.09 7.41
N VAL A 83 10.18 14.03 8.75
CA VAL A 83 8.90 13.78 9.44
C VAL A 83 7.94 14.98 9.28
N VAL A 84 8.46 16.21 9.31
CA VAL A 84 7.67 17.42 9.02
C VAL A 84 7.14 17.38 7.58
N ASP A 85 7.99 17.04 6.63
CA ASP A 85 7.63 16.93 5.20
C ASP A 85 6.60 15.80 4.97
N ALA A 86 6.76 14.64 5.61
CA ALA A 86 5.80 13.53 5.55
C ALA A 86 4.43 13.91 6.14
N ARG A 87 4.43 14.62 7.28
CA ARG A 87 3.19 15.17 7.87
C ARG A 87 2.49 16.10 6.90
N ALA A 88 3.20 17.08 6.34
CA ALA A 88 2.65 18.00 5.37
C ALA A 88 2.08 17.28 4.14
N MET A 89 2.75 16.23 3.65
CA MET A 89 2.28 15.41 2.55
C MET A 89 0.94 14.71 2.90
N GLY A 90 0.83 14.09 4.08
CA GLY A 90 -0.41 13.44 4.52
C GLY A 90 -1.57 14.42 4.72
N GLU A 91 -1.31 15.55 5.40
CA GLU A 91 -2.32 16.56 5.70
C GLU A 91 -2.82 17.28 4.44
N THR A 92 -1.91 17.66 3.55
CA THR A 92 -2.26 18.30 2.26
C THR A 92 -3.06 17.36 1.37
N SER A 93 -2.65 16.10 1.25
CA SER A 93 -3.38 15.11 0.44
C SER A 93 -4.77 14.82 1.01
N ALA A 94 -4.92 14.73 2.34
CA ALA A 94 -6.21 14.54 2.98
C ALA A 94 -7.14 15.74 2.70
N ALA A 95 -6.64 16.98 2.87
CA ALA A 95 -7.40 18.18 2.61
C ALA A 95 -7.84 18.26 1.14
N ALA A 96 -6.93 18.00 0.18
CA ALA A 96 -7.22 18.01 -1.25
C ALA A 96 -8.26 16.95 -1.65
N ALA A 97 -8.26 15.79 -0.99
CA ALA A 97 -9.22 14.71 -1.20
C ALA A 97 -10.54 14.88 -0.41
N GLY A 98 -10.70 15.96 0.38
CA GLY A 98 -11.87 16.18 1.23
C GLY A 98 -11.99 15.19 2.40
N LEU A 99 -10.86 14.69 2.90
CA LEU A 99 -10.79 13.73 4.00
C LEU A 99 -10.34 14.39 5.30
N PRO A 100 -10.66 13.81 6.45
CA PRO A 100 -10.15 14.30 7.73
C PRO A 100 -8.61 14.28 7.79
N VAL A 101 -8.03 15.31 8.40
CA VAL A 101 -6.59 15.33 8.71
C VAL A 101 -6.21 14.12 9.57
N GLY A 102 -5.08 13.48 9.25
CA GLY A 102 -4.62 12.29 9.96
C GLY A 102 -5.30 10.97 9.53
N SER A 103 -6.13 11.00 8.48
CA SER A 103 -6.79 9.80 7.95
C SER A 103 -6.02 9.10 6.82
N LEU A 104 -4.95 9.69 6.31
CA LEU A 104 -4.11 9.09 5.27
C LEU A 104 -2.76 8.66 5.83
N ALA A 105 -2.41 7.40 5.61
CA ALA A 105 -1.04 6.94 5.76
C ALA A 105 -0.13 7.65 4.73
N VAL A 106 1.15 7.78 5.04
CA VAL A 106 2.15 8.28 4.13
C VAL A 106 3.20 7.22 3.90
N CYS A 107 3.50 6.94 2.65
CA CYS A 107 4.57 6.06 2.25
C CYS A 107 5.54 6.78 1.30
N SER A 108 6.83 6.51 1.45
CA SER A 108 7.89 7.08 0.62
C SER A 108 8.88 5.98 0.27
N THR A 109 9.29 5.94 -0.98
CA THR A 109 10.25 4.95 -1.46
C THR A 109 11.17 5.56 -2.53
N GLY A 110 12.40 5.07 -2.62
CA GLY A 110 13.44 5.55 -3.55
C GLY A 110 14.75 5.82 -2.82
N VAL A 111 15.48 6.87 -3.22
CA VAL A 111 16.78 7.22 -2.64
C VAL A 111 16.59 7.61 -1.16
N ILE A 112 17.34 6.90 -0.28
CA ILE A 112 17.24 7.09 1.16
C ILE A 112 18.05 8.31 1.59
N GLY A 113 17.44 9.15 2.45
CA GLY A 113 18.10 10.31 3.06
C GLY A 113 17.98 11.62 2.26
N GLU A 114 17.52 11.57 1.03
CA GLU A 114 17.23 12.78 0.26
C GLU A 114 15.92 13.43 0.72
N ARG A 115 15.92 14.77 0.74
CA ARG A 115 14.73 15.54 1.12
C ARG A 115 13.64 15.45 0.05
N LEU A 116 12.40 15.48 0.51
CA LEU A 116 11.25 15.57 -0.39
C LEU A 116 11.19 16.95 -1.06
N PRO A 117 11.01 17.04 -2.38
CA PRO A 117 10.82 18.30 -3.09
C PRO A 117 9.40 18.82 -2.89
N MET A 118 9.09 19.31 -1.69
CA MET A 118 7.73 19.63 -1.23
C MET A 118 6.96 20.56 -2.15
N LYS A 119 7.64 21.51 -2.84
CA LYS A 119 6.96 22.39 -3.80
C LYS A 119 6.33 21.62 -4.97
N ALA A 120 7.05 20.65 -5.52
CA ALA A 120 6.56 19.80 -6.60
C ALA A 120 5.48 18.84 -6.08
N LEU A 121 5.72 18.24 -4.91
CA LEU A 121 4.77 17.33 -4.26
C LEU A 121 3.43 18.02 -3.96
N THR A 122 3.42 19.26 -3.45
CA THR A 122 2.17 19.97 -3.15
C THR A 122 1.29 20.11 -4.39
N ALA A 123 1.87 20.55 -5.51
CA ALA A 123 1.11 20.62 -6.78
C ALA A 123 0.68 19.23 -7.28
N GLY A 124 1.52 18.21 -7.07
CA GLY A 124 1.20 16.82 -7.41
C GLY A 124 0.05 16.25 -6.56
N MET A 125 -0.02 16.59 -5.28
CA MET A 125 -1.09 16.13 -4.38
C MET A 125 -2.47 16.69 -4.79
N ASP A 126 -2.54 17.98 -5.17
CA ASP A 126 -3.76 18.57 -5.71
C ASP A 126 -4.18 17.88 -7.02
N ALA A 127 -3.22 17.62 -7.91
CA ALA A 127 -3.47 16.90 -9.16
C ALA A 127 -3.92 15.45 -8.90
N ALA A 128 -3.29 14.75 -7.94
CA ALA A 128 -3.68 13.39 -7.59
C ALA A 128 -5.10 13.33 -7.02
N ALA A 129 -5.46 14.27 -6.15
CA ALA A 129 -6.82 14.36 -5.60
C ALA A 129 -7.87 14.64 -6.69
N ALA A 130 -7.56 15.53 -7.65
CA ALA A 130 -8.43 15.82 -8.77
C ALA A 130 -8.59 14.64 -9.75
N ALA A 131 -7.59 13.75 -9.84
CA ALA A 131 -7.57 12.58 -10.71
C ALA A 131 -8.15 11.32 -10.07
N LEU A 132 -8.60 11.35 -8.80
CA LEU A 132 -9.16 10.18 -8.11
C LEU A 132 -10.33 9.56 -8.89
N SER A 133 -10.21 8.29 -9.21
CA SER A 133 -11.19 7.53 -10.00
C SER A 133 -11.30 6.09 -9.54
N ALA A 134 -12.47 5.47 -9.73
CA ALA A 134 -12.66 4.03 -9.56
C ALA A 134 -11.83 3.21 -10.56
N ASP A 135 -11.43 3.80 -11.68
CA ASP A 135 -10.57 3.18 -12.69
C ASP A 135 -9.07 3.47 -12.49
N GLY A 136 -8.71 4.28 -11.48
CA GLY A 136 -7.34 4.75 -11.23
C GLY A 136 -6.40 3.73 -10.61
N GLY A 137 -6.83 2.49 -10.40
CA GLY A 137 -6.01 1.47 -9.74
C GLY A 137 -4.75 1.09 -10.50
N LEU A 138 -4.77 1.09 -11.83
CA LEU A 138 -3.58 0.82 -12.65
C LEU A 138 -2.58 1.97 -12.58
N ASP A 139 -3.03 3.22 -12.65
CA ASP A 139 -2.18 4.41 -12.54
C ASP A 139 -1.53 4.50 -11.14
N PHE A 140 -2.29 4.16 -10.09
CA PHE A 140 -1.74 4.01 -8.74
C PHE A 140 -0.65 2.94 -8.69
N GLY A 141 -0.90 1.75 -9.26
CA GLY A 141 0.06 0.66 -9.33
C GLY A 141 1.34 1.05 -10.08
N GLU A 142 1.24 1.87 -11.13
CA GLU A 142 2.39 2.40 -11.87
C GLU A 142 3.12 3.48 -11.07
N ALA A 143 2.41 4.38 -10.39
CA ALA A 143 2.99 5.49 -9.64
C ALA A 143 3.85 5.02 -8.46
N ILE A 144 3.52 3.89 -7.83
CA ILE A 144 4.25 3.37 -6.67
C ILE A 144 5.53 2.59 -7.03
N ARG A 145 5.77 2.26 -8.30
CA ARG A 145 6.96 1.53 -8.76
C ARG A 145 8.24 2.34 -8.58
N THR A 146 9.35 1.66 -8.30
CA THR A 146 10.70 2.22 -8.36
C THR A 146 11.49 1.56 -9.50
N THR A 147 12.20 0.50 -9.19
CA THR A 147 13.00 -0.31 -10.11
C THR A 147 12.23 -1.49 -10.69
N ASP A 148 11.00 -1.68 -10.26
CA ASP A 148 10.11 -2.73 -10.73
C ASP A 148 9.96 -2.71 -12.27
N ALA A 149 10.08 -3.85 -12.93
CA ALA A 149 9.91 -3.98 -14.38
C ALA A 149 8.43 -3.90 -14.80
N PHE A 150 7.51 -4.29 -13.90
CA PHE A 150 6.07 -4.27 -14.15
C PHE A 150 5.27 -3.95 -12.86
N PRO A 151 4.07 -3.35 -12.99
CA PRO A 151 3.18 -3.12 -11.85
C PRO A 151 2.65 -4.46 -11.32
N LYS A 152 2.59 -4.60 -10.00
CA LYS A 152 2.13 -5.80 -9.33
C LYS A 152 0.78 -5.55 -8.67
N GLY A 153 -0.21 -6.33 -9.02
CA GLY A 153 -1.55 -6.20 -8.47
C GLY A 153 -2.43 -7.40 -8.81
N GLY A 154 -3.61 -7.42 -8.26
CA GLY A 154 -4.58 -8.46 -8.54
C GLY A 154 -5.86 -8.29 -7.74
N THR A 155 -6.86 -9.09 -8.10
CA THR A 155 -8.16 -9.12 -7.43
C THR A 155 -8.55 -10.56 -7.14
N PHE A 156 -9.07 -10.80 -5.95
CA PHE A 156 -9.67 -12.06 -5.53
C PHE A 156 -11.12 -11.80 -5.19
N ARG A 157 -11.99 -12.72 -5.60
CA ARG A 157 -13.37 -12.76 -5.15
C ARG A 157 -13.54 -13.98 -4.27
N LEU A 158 -14.14 -13.77 -3.11
CA LEU A 158 -14.43 -14.80 -2.12
C LEU A 158 -15.94 -14.93 -2.02
N ALA A 159 -16.47 -16.11 -2.40
CA ALA A 159 -17.87 -16.41 -2.24
C ALA A 159 -18.11 -16.97 -0.83
N LEU A 160 -18.90 -16.26 -0.06
CA LEU A 160 -19.28 -16.62 1.32
C LEU A 160 -20.78 -16.82 1.43
N PRO A 161 -21.24 -17.61 2.41
CA PRO A 161 -22.68 -17.79 2.67
C PRO A 161 -23.45 -16.48 2.89
N GLY A 162 -22.81 -15.49 3.52
CA GLY A 162 -23.39 -14.16 3.80
C GLY A 162 -23.33 -13.18 2.64
N GLY A 163 -22.66 -13.51 1.54
CA GLY A 163 -22.45 -12.66 0.36
C GLY A 163 -20.99 -12.63 -0.08
N ASP A 164 -20.77 -12.28 -1.33
CA ASP A 164 -19.44 -12.22 -1.90
C ASP A 164 -18.61 -11.05 -1.30
N VAL A 165 -17.32 -11.29 -1.15
CA VAL A 165 -16.33 -10.29 -0.76
C VAL A 165 -15.27 -10.15 -1.85
N THR A 166 -14.92 -8.93 -2.19
CA THR A 166 -13.85 -8.62 -3.13
C THR A 166 -12.61 -8.13 -2.38
N ILE A 167 -11.44 -8.62 -2.76
CA ILE A 167 -10.14 -8.19 -2.25
C ILE A 167 -9.31 -7.72 -3.44
N GLY A 168 -8.97 -6.43 -3.46
CA GLY A 168 -8.09 -5.83 -4.46
C GLY A 168 -6.71 -5.52 -3.87
N ALA A 169 -5.67 -5.56 -4.67
CA ALA A 169 -4.34 -5.26 -4.18
C ALA A 169 -3.43 -4.64 -5.24
N ALA A 170 -2.50 -3.80 -4.79
CA ALA A 170 -1.35 -3.34 -5.55
C ALA A 170 -0.11 -3.39 -4.67
N ALA A 171 1.04 -3.68 -5.27
CA ALA A 171 2.31 -3.72 -4.55
C ALA A 171 3.49 -3.31 -5.44
N LYS A 172 4.58 -2.92 -4.80
CA LYS A 172 5.88 -2.68 -5.43
C LYS A 172 6.99 -3.34 -4.63
N GLY A 173 8.06 -3.70 -5.30
CA GLY A 173 9.29 -4.26 -4.75
C GLY A 173 9.97 -5.17 -5.76
N ALA A 174 11.27 -4.94 -5.99
CA ALA A 174 12.13 -5.72 -6.88
C ALA A 174 13.53 -5.92 -6.31
N GLY A 175 13.99 -5.04 -5.42
CA GLY A 175 15.26 -5.11 -4.71
C GLY A 175 15.16 -4.67 -3.28
N MET A 176 16.24 -4.80 -2.51
CA MET A 176 16.34 -4.57 -1.07
C MET A 176 15.32 -5.44 -0.31
N ILE A 177 15.22 -6.74 -0.66
CA ILE A 177 14.23 -7.66 -0.12
C ILE A 177 14.90 -8.80 0.68
N ARG A 178 14.49 -8.97 1.93
CA ARG A 178 14.84 -10.08 2.83
C ARG A 178 13.62 -10.52 3.65
N PRO A 179 13.63 -11.67 4.34
CA PRO A 179 12.59 -12.01 5.30
C PRO A 179 12.36 -10.93 6.37
N ASP A 180 11.16 -10.89 6.94
CA ASP A 180 10.69 -9.94 7.96
C ASP A 180 10.42 -8.52 7.45
N MET A 181 9.62 -8.42 6.37
CA MET A 181 9.19 -7.16 5.77
C MET A 181 10.37 -6.33 5.26
N ALA A 182 10.83 -6.61 4.05
CA ALA A 182 11.89 -5.87 3.41
C ALA A 182 11.43 -5.31 2.06
N THR A 183 11.79 -4.09 1.80
CA THR A 183 11.53 -3.15 0.68
C THR A 183 10.31 -3.46 -0.17
N MET A 184 9.18 -3.48 0.50
CA MET A 184 7.90 -3.60 -0.18
C MET A 184 6.92 -2.53 0.30
N LEU A 185 6.14 -2.02 -0.62
CA LEU A 185 4.91 -1.32 -0.31
C LEU A 185 3.77 -2.16 -0.89
N ALA A 186 2.82 -2.55 -0.05
CA ALA A 186 1.65 -3.29 -0.46
C ALA A 186 0.39 -2.68 0.13
N TYR A 187 -0.60 -2.55 -0.70
CA TYR A 187 -1.90 -1.98 -0.38
C TYR A 187 -2.97 -2.98 -0.76
N VAL A 188 -3.80 -3.32 0.22
CA VAL A 188 -4.92 -4.24 0.02
C VAL A 188 -6.19 -3.50 0.41
N THR A 189 -7.18 -3.58 -0.44
CA THR A 189 -8.52 -3.03 -0.22
C THR A 189 -9.55 -4.14 -0.23
N THR A 190 -10.61 -3.99 0.52
CA THR A 190 -11.72 -4.94 0.52
C THR A 190 -13.02 -4.26 0.92
N ASP A 191 -14.12 -4.74 0.37
CA ASP A 191 -15.47 -4.38 0.77
C ASP A 191 -15.94 -5.10 2.04
N ALA A 192 -15.19 -6.09 2.53
CA ALA A 192 -15.53 -6.85 3.74
C ALA A 192 -15.81 -5.94 4.95
N CYS A 193 -16.79 -6.31 5.75
CA CYS A 193 -17.06 -5.69 7.06
C CYS A 193 -16.36 -6.52 8.15
N VAL A 194 -15.19 -6.03 8.61
CA VAL A 194 -14.31 -6.70 9.58
C VAL A 194 -14.00 -5.74 10.72
N LEU A 195 -13.95 -6.23 11.95
CA LEU A 195 -13.51 -5.41 13.08
C LEU A 195 -12.00 -5.08 12.98
N PRO A 196 -11.56 -3.90 13.43
CA PRO A 196 -10.15 -3.49 13.31
C PRO A 196 -9.15 -4.48 13.91
N ASP A 197 -9.45 -5.07 15.07
CA ASP A 197 -8.57 -6.02 15.74
C ASP A 197 -8.47 -7.34 14.97
N ASP A 198 -9.56 -7.84 14.42
CA ASP A 198 -9.60 -9.05 13.60
C ASP A 198 -8.87 -8.82 12.28
N LEU A 199 -9.06 -7.66 11.67
CA LEU A 199 -8.35 -7.27 10.45
C LEU A 199 -6.83 -7.20 10.70
N LEU A 200 -6.41 -6.63 11.82
CA LEU A 200 -5.00 -6.54 12.18
C LEU A 200 -4.41 -7.94 12.43
N ALA A 201 -5.14 -8.82 13.13
CA ALA A 201 -4.71 -10.20 13.36
C ALA A 201 -4.54 -10.97 12.04
N ALA A 202 -5.53 -10.90 11.14
CA ALA A 202 -5.48 -11.53 9.82
C ALA A 202 -4.33 -10.96 8.96
N THR A 203 -4.11 -9.63 9.00
CA THR A 203 -3.04 -8.97 8.27
C THR A 203 -1.66 -9.43 8.73
N ARG A 204 -1.43 -9.58 10.03
CA ARG A 204 -0.16 -10.09 10.57
C ARG A 204 0.12 -11.53 10.12
N VAL A 205 -0.89 -12.38 10.13
CA VAL A 205 -0.78 -13.77 9.64
C VAL A 205 -0.50 -13.79 8.15
N ALA A 206 -1.18 -12.96 7.36
CA ALA A 206 -0.98 -12.85 5.92
C ALA A 206 0.44 -12.35 5.58
N ALA A 207 0.94 -11.33 6.28
CA ALA A 207 2.32 -10.84 6.12
C ALA A 207 3.35 -11.93 6.44
N ALA A 208 3.17 -12.63 7.58
CA ALA A 208 4.07 -13.71 8.00
C ALA A 208 4.09 -14.89 7.00
N GLY A 209 2.95 -15.21 6.39
CA GLY A 209 2.81 -16.28 5.41
C GLY A 209 3.20 -15.90 3.97
N GLY A 210 3.40 -14.61 3.69
CA GLY A 210 3.69 -14.06 2.37
C GLY A 210 5.01 -13.30 2.33
N PHE A 211 4.97 -12.01 2.58
CA PHE A 211 6.10 -11.09 2.44
C PHE A 211 7.30 -11.43 3.34
N ASN A 212 7.06 -11.94 4.55
CA ASN A 212 8.14 -12.33 5.47
C ASN A 212 8.90 -13.59 5.06
N ARG A 213 8.52 -14.21 3.93
CA ARG A 213 9.14 -15.45 3.44
C ARG A 213 9.93 -15.28 2.15
N ILE A 214 10.09 -14.07 1.66
CA ILE A 214 10.81 -13.81 0.41
C ILE A 214 12.14 -13.12 0.66
N SER A 215 13.10 -13.38 -0.24
CA SER A 215 14.39 -12.70 -0.27
C SER A 215 14.82 -12.52 -1.73
N VAL A 216 15.47 -11.40 -2.03
CA VAL A 216 16.13 -11.14 -3.32
C VAL A 216 17.64 -10.96 -3.08
N ASP A 217 18.03 -9.99 -2.28
CA ASP A 217 19.42 -9.59 -2.02
C ASP A 217 19.80 -9.58 -0.53
N GLY A 218 18.87 -9.94 0.35
CA GLY A 218 19.09 -10.01 1.80
C GLY A 218 19.17 -8.64 2.49
N GLN A 219 18.79 -7.55 1.85
CA GLN A 219 18.82 -6.20 2.42
C GLN A 219 17.45 -5.82 3.02
N MET A 220 17.44 -4.92 4.01
CA MET A 220 16.23 -4.41 4.66
C MET A 220 16.02 -2.94 4.34
N SER A 221 14.76 -2.55 4.10
CA SER A 221 14.34 -1.17 3.88
C SER A 221 13.86 -0.49 5.18
N PRO A 222 13.99 0.83 5.26
CA PRO A 222 13.37 1.62 6.32
C PRO A 222 11.89 1.95 6.06
N SER A 223 11.31 1.56 4.92
CA SER A 223 10.01 2.09 4.45
C SER A 223 8.92 1.04 4.27
N ASP A 224 9.21 -0.24 4.54
CA ASP A 224 8.27 -1.33 4.29
C ASP A 224 6.92 -1.11 4.94
N THR A 225 5.86 -1.33 4.18
CA THR A 225 4.49 -1.09 4.66
C THR A 225 3.51 -2.02 3.94
N LEU A 226 2.74 -2.77 4.72
CA LEU A 226 1.50 -3.41 4.31
C LEU A 226 0.33 -2.69 4.97
N LEU A 227 -0.51 -2.05 4.16
CA LEU A 227 -1.75 -1.42 4.60
C LEU A 227 -2.94 -2.18 4.02
N VAL A 228 -3.85 -2.61 4.89
CA VAL A 228 -5.14 -3.21 4.51
C VAL A 228 -6.26 -2.28 4.93
N LEU A 229 -7.18 -2.00 4.00
CA LEU A 229 -8.35 -1.13 4.19
C LEU A 229 -9.61 -1.94 3.91
N ALA A 230 -10.52 -2.03 4.90
CA ALA A 230 -11.80 -2.69 4.78
C ALA A 230 -12.92 -1.66 4.99
N ASN A 231 -13.71 -1.35 3.96
CA ASN A 231 -14.68 -0.25 4.01
C ASN A 231 -16.08 -0.66 4.47
N GLY A 232 -16.32 -1.97 4.69
CA GLY A 232 -17.54 -2.49 5.26
C GLY A 232 -18.77 -2.37 4.36
N GLU A 233 -18.59 -2.24 3.04
CA GLU A 233 -19.69 -2.22 2.07
C GLU A 233 -20.37 -3.58 1.94
N GLY A 234 -19.58 -4.65 2.09
CA GLY A 234 -20.01 -6.04 2.02
C GLY A 234 -20.53 -6.59 3.35
N PRO A 235 -20.72 -7.91 3.43
CA PRO A 235 -21.28 -8.56 4.62
C PRO A 235 -20.32 -8.49 5.82
N PRO A 236 -20.86 -8.46 7.05
CA PRO A 236 -20.06 -8.64 8.25
C PRO A 236 -19.48 -10.06 8.29
N LEU A 237 -18.19 -10.17 8.65
CA LEU A 237 -17.49 -11.45 8.71
C LEU A 237 -17.26 -11.89 10.16
N GLU A 238 -17.73 -13.10 10.47
CA GLU A 238 -17.57 -13.74 11.78
C GLU A 238 -17.27 -15.24 11.59
N GLY A 239 -16.72 -15.88 12.61
CA GLY A 239 -16.51 -17.33 12.62
C GLY A 239 -15.75 -17.85 11.40
N ASP A 240 -16.34 -18.83 10.70
CA ASP A 240 -15.71 -19.48 9.54
C ASP A 240 -15.54 -18.52 8.35
N ASP A 241 -16.43 -17.55 8.17
CA ASP A 241 -16.32 -16.56 7.08
C ASP A 241 -15.13 -15.62 7.32
N LEU A 242 -14.86 -15.22 8.56
CA LEU A 242 -13.67 -14.47 8.93
C LEU A 242 -12.40 -15.30 8.73
N ALA A 243 -12.41 -16.58 9.05
CA ALA A 243 -11.28 -17.48 8.80
C ALA A 243 -10.98 -17.62 7.30
N LEU A 244 -12.01 -17.83 6.47
CA LEU A 244 -11.87 -17.89 5.01
C LEU A 244 -11.36 -16.58 4.41
N PHE A 245 -11.80 -15.43 4.93
CA PHE A 245 -11.26 -14.13 4.56
C PHE A 245 -9.77 -14.01 4.90
N GLY A 246 -9.36 -14.45 6.11
CA GLY A 246 -7.95 -14.48 6.50
C GLY A 246 -7.09 -15.33 5.56
N ASP A 247 -7.59 -16.49 5.14
CA ASP A 247 -6.93 -17.36 4.16
C ASP A 247 -6.80 -16.69 2.78
N ALA A 248 -7.84 -16.01 2.33
CA ALA A 248 -7.84 -15.26 1.07
C ALA A 248 -6.88 -14.08 1.12
N LEU A 249 -6.83 -13.34 2.24
CA LEU A 249 -5.85 -12.28 2.48
C LEU A 249 -4.41 -12.84 2.46
N GLY A 250 -4.19 -13.99 3.08
CA GLY A 250 -2.90 -14.70 3.00
C GLY A 250 -2.56 -15.13 1.57
N ALA A 251 -3.54 -15.56 0.79
CA ALA A 251 -3.33 -15.98 -0.59
C ALA A 251 -2.94 -14.81 -1.51
N ILE A 252 -3.58 -13.63 -1.38
CA ILE A 252 -3.21 -12.46 -2.18
C ILE A 252 -1.84 -11.91 -1.78
N CYS A 253 -1.49 -11.90 -0.49
CA CYS A 253 -0.16 -11.51 -0.02
C CYS A 253 0.94 -12.45 -0.57
N ARG A 254 0.71 -13.78 -0.55
CA ARG A 254 1.64 -14.74 -1.19
C ARG A 254 1.75 -14.54 -2.69
N PHE A 255 0.64 -14.26 -3.37
CA PHE A 255 0.65 -13.99 -4.81
C PHE A 255 1.52 -12.77 -5.14
N LEU A 256 1.35 -11.64 -4.41
CA LEU A 256 2.17 -10.44 -4.60
C LEU A 256 3.64 -10.69 -4.27
N ALA A 257 3.93 -11.41 -3.17
CA ALA A 257 5.29 -11.79 -2.80
C ALA A 257 5.99 -12.61 -3.90
N ILE A 258 5.29 -13.54 -4.54
CA ILE A 258 5.81 -14.32 -5.69
C ILE A 258 6.10 -13.40 -6.89
N LEU A 259 5.24 -12.41 -7.16
CA LEU A 259 5.49 -11.44 -8.24
C LEU A 259 6.74 -10.60 -7.97
N MET A 260 6.98 -10.20 -6.71
CA MET A 260 8.18 -9.46 -6.31
C MET A 260 9.46 -10.29 -6.53
N VAL A 261 9.46 -11.56 -6.12
CA VAL A 261 10.62 -12.44 -6.34
C VAL A 261 10.88 -12.69 -7.82
N LYS A 262 9.81 -12.81 -8.63
CA LYS A 262 9.95 -12.97 -10.10
C LYS A 262 10.48 -11.74 -10.79
N ASP A 263 10.33 -10.57 -10.19
CA ASP A 263 10.82 -9.27 -10.66
C ASP A 263 12.11 -8.86 -9.93
N GLY A 264 12.75 -9.78 -9.23
CA GLY A 264 13.95 -9.50 -8.46
C GLY A 264 15.08 -8.90 -9.30
N GLU A 265 15.64 -7.77 -8.85
CA GLU A 265 16.73 -7.07 -9.52
C GLU A 265 17.93 -7.99 -9.76
N GLY A 266 18.34 -8.12 -11.03
CA GLY A 266 19.46 -8.96 -11.44
C GLY A 266 19.23 -10.48 -11.31
N ALA A 267 18.02 -10.92 -10.94
CA ALA A 267 17.70 -12.32 -10.78
C ALA A 267 17.25 -12.94 -12.12
N GLU A 268 17.92 -14.01 -12.54
CA GLU A 268 17.52 -14.80 -13.72
C GLU A 268 16.57 -15.95 -13.33
N HIS A 269 16.55 -16.36 -12.07
CA HIS A 269 15.79 -17.47 -11.55
C HIS A 269 15.11 -17.18 -10.23
N ALA A 270 13.87 -17.63 -10.06
CA ALA A 270 13.16 -17.68 -8.79
C ALA A 270 13.18 -19.11 -8.26
N VAL A 271 13.66 -19.31 -7.03
CA VAL A 271 13.74 -20.61 -6.39
C VAL A 271 12.75 -20.68 -5.23
N ARG A 272 12.04 -21.79 -5.12
CA ARG A 272 11.19 -22.10 -3.96
C ARG A 272 11.87 -23.15 -3.10
N VAL A 273 12.02 -22.85 -1.82
CA VAL A 273 12.58 -23.74 -0.78
C VAL A 273 11.47 -24.27 0.10
#